data_16d9becf133397856cbb51ac9e52fe30
#
_entry.id   16d9becf133397856cbb51ac9e52fe30
#
_cell.length_a   1.000
_cell.length_b   1.000
_cell.length_c   1.000
_cell.angle_alpha   90.00
_cell.angle_beta   90.00
_cell.angle_gamma   90.00
#
_symmetry.space_group_name_H-M   'P 1'
#
loop_
_entity.id
_entity.type
_entity.pdbx_description
1 polymer ?
#
loop_
_entity_poly.entity_id
_entity_poly.type
_entity_poly.pdbx_seq_one_letter_code
_entity_poly.pdbx_strand_id
1 'polypeptide(L)'
;RDRVQGDRIGVDASTMEANAALRNSVRRDTGEGYREMLKHLAQESGIETPTAEGLIRLDRNRKGKKLSNQDWVSKSDSEAKIARMKDGATHLAYKPEHAVDLDTGAVAAAELHPAVEGDTTTFGKTLGTAEASLKALDLAQTVENRAECMTDKGYHARAVLKDLDNSPWKTRISEPKQTNFSRWRGDEAARRAVTNNRVRLKSGVARAAFKLRAEIVE
;
A
#
# COMPACT_ATOMS: atom_id res chain seq x y z
N ARG A 1 -21.81 -19.17 -14.36
CA ARG A 1 -20.60 -18.91 -13.52
C ARG A 1 -19.87 -17.59 -13.88
N ASP A 2 -20.30 -16.90 -14.93
CA ASP A 2 -19.50 -15.82 -15.55
C ASP A 2 -20.01 -14.39 -15.25
N ARG A 3 -20.77 -14.20 -14.19
CA ARG A 3 -21.25 -12.87 -13.79
C ARG A 3 -20.68 -12.50 -12.43
N VAL A 4 -20.09 -11.30 -12.32
CA VAL A 4 -19.73 -10.68 -11.04
C VAL A 4 -20.92 -10.76 -10.09
N GLN A 5 -20.72 -11.19 -8.86
CA GLN A 5 -21.77 -11.31 -7.83
C GLN A 5 -21.70 -10.14 -6.85
N GLY A 6 -20.50 -9.70 -6.51
CA GLY A 6 -20.28 -8.57 -5.62
C GLY A 6 -20.55 -8.84 -4.13
N ASP A 7 -20.84 -10.08 -3.76
CA ASP A 7 -21.18 -10.44 -2.38
C ASP A 7 -19.95 -10.54 -1.47
N ARG A 8 -18.81 -10.90 -2.04
CA ARG A 8 -17.54 -11.08 -1.32
C ARG A 8 -16.36 -10.51 -2.11
N ILE A 9 -15.81 -9.43 -1.64
CA ILE A 9 -14.68 -8.76 -2.27
C ILE A 9 -13.42 -8.99 -1.43
N GLY A 10 -12.37 -9.56 -2.06
CA GLY A 10 -11.03 -9.64 -1.52
C GLY A 10 -10.19 -8.46 -2.01
N VAL A 11 -9.46 -7.80 -1.10
CA VAL A 11 -8.53 -6.73 -1.49
C VAL A 11 -7.13 -7.09 -1.07
N ASP A 12 -6.17 -6.83 -1.97
CA ASP A 12 -4.75 -6.98 -1.70
C ASP A 12 -3.92 -5.98 -2.51
N ALA A 13 -2.73 -5.71 -2.01
CA ALA A 13 -1.76 -4.87 -2.67
C ALA A 13 -0.40 -5.57 -2.78
N SER A 14 0.28 -5.32 -3.87
CA SER A 14 1.66 -5.72 -4.07
C SER A 14 2.55 -4.52 -4.32
N THR A 15 3.87 -4.71 -4.28
CA THR A 15 4.80 -3.69 -4.72
C THR A 15 5.38 -4.13 -6.06
N MET A 16 5.29 -3.26 -7.07
CA MET A 16 5.76 -3.50 -8.42
C MET A 16 6.92 -2.56 -8.74
N GLU A 17 8.04 -3.12 -9.19
CA GLU A 17 9.17 -2.32 -9.65
C GLU A 17 8.79 -1.50 -10.88
N ALA A 18 9.14 -0.22 -10.87
CA ALA A 18 8.98 0.65 -12.01
C ALA A 18 10.07 0.37 -13.06
N ASN A 19 9.75 0.54 -14.33
CA ASN A 19 10.75 0.47 -15.40
C ASN A 19 11.61 1.75 -15.41
N ALA A 20 12.27 2.02 -14.29
CA ALA A 20 13.10 3.20 -14.08
C ALA A 20 14.29 2.87 -13.17
N ALA A 21 15.49 3.19 -13.62
CA ALA A 21 16.69 2.89 -12.84
C ALA A 21 16.91 3.93 -11.74
N LEU A 22 17.06 3.48 -10.50
CA LEU A 22 17.34 4.34 -9.34
C LEU A 22 18.59 5.23 -9.53
N ARG A 23 19.62 4.74 -10.23
CA ARG A 23 20.83 5.49 -10.55
C ARG A 23 20.60 6.72 -11.42
N ASN A 24 19.48 6.78 -12.14
CA ASN A 24 19.10 7.90 -13.00
C ASN A 24 18.23 8.94 -12.27
N SER A 25 18.04 8.77 -10.98
CA SER A 25 17.34 9.76 -10.16
C SER A 25 18.16 11.03 -10.02
N VAL A 26 17.47 12.15 -9.95
CA VAL A 26 18.06 13.48 -9.78
C VAL A 26 17.51 14.14 -8.52
N ARG A 27 18.25 15.06 -7.98
CA ARG A 27 17.80 15.89 -6.87
C ARG A 27 16.65 16.81 -7.31
N ARG A 28 15.68 16.98 -6.45
CA ARG A 28 14.51 17.85 -6.72
C ARG A 28 14.85 19.34 -6.69
N ASP A 29 15.82 19.71 -5.85
CA ASP A 29 16.24 21.11 -5.64
C ASP A 29 17.20 21.60 -6.73
N THR A 30 18.18 20.78 -7.15
CA THR A 30 19.22 21.17 -8.09
C THR A 30 19.12 20.53 -9.47
N GLY A 31 18.35 19.45 -9.61
CA GLY A 31 18.29 18.67 -10.86
C GLY A 31 19.51 17.78 -11.10
N GLU A 32 20.45 17.73 -10.15
CA GLU A 32 21.71 17.01 -10.30
C GLU A 32 21.54 15.51 -10.06
N GLY A 33 22.28 14.73 -10.85
CA GLY A 33 22.48 13.31 -10.59
C GLY A 33 23.37 13.05 -9.38
N TYR A 34 23.31 11.82 -8.86
CA TYR A 34 24.07 11.44 -7.65
C TYR A 34 25.57 11.69 -7.77
N ARG A 35 26.15 11.40 -8.93
CA ARG A 35 27.59 11.60 -9.17
C ARG A 35 27.96 13.09 -9.21
N GLU A 36 27.12 13.93 -9.77
CA GLU A 36 27.32 15.38 -9.83
C GLU A 36 27.24 15.98 -8.43
N MET A 37 26.24 15.60 -7.65
CA MET A 37 26.12 15.98 -6.24
C MET A 37 27.39 15.59 -5.45
N LEU A 38 27.95 14.39 -5.67
CA LEU A 38 29.18 13.98 -4.97
C LEU A 38 30.38 14.82 -5.39
N LYS A 39 30.47 15.26 -6.65
CA LYS A 39 31.54 16.15 -7.11
C LYS A 39 31.46 17.51 -6.42
N HIS A 40 30.26 18.10 -6.31
CA HIS A 40 30.06 19.37 -5.61
C HIS A 40 30.44 19.25 -4.13
N LEU A 41 30.01 18.19 -3.45
CA LEU A 41 30.39 17.94 -2.06
C LEU A 41 31.91 17.77 -1.87
N ALA A 42 32.60 17.17 -2.85
CA ALA A 42 34.05 17.04 -2.83
C ALA A 42 34.72 18.41 -2.97
N GLN A 43 34.26 19.25 -3.89
CA GLN A 43 34.76 20.60 -4.09
C GLN A 43 34.55 21.49 -2.86
N GLU A 44 33.37 21.44 -2.26
CA GLU A 44 33.07 22.12 -0.98
C GLU A 44 33.97 21.65 0.17
N SER A 45 34.44 20.41 0.11
CA SER A 45 35.38 19.82 1.07
C SER A 45 36.86 20.12 0.73
N GLY A 46 37.12 20.99 -0.26
CA GLY A 46 38.48 21.39 -0.66
C GLY A 46 39.19 20.43 -1.64
N ILE A 47 38.45 19.49 -2.25
CA ILE A 47 38.97 18.58 -3.26
C ILE A 47 38.63 19.14 -4.64
N GLU A 48 39.49 19.93 -5.25
CA GLU A 48 39.20 20.61 -6.54
C GLU A 48 38.99 19.65 -7.70
N THR A 49 39.77 18.56 -7.79
CA THR A 49 39.71 17.57 -8.85
C THR A 49 39.49 16.16 -8.29
N PRO A 50 38.23 15.81 -7.92
CA PRO A 50 37.98 14.50 -7.32
C PRO A 50 38.09 13.38 -8.35
N THR A 51 38.90 12.38 -8.07
CA THR A 51 38.97 11.13 -8.82
C THR A 51 37.76 10.25 -8.52
N ALA A 52 37.46 9.28 -9.38
CA ALA A 52 36.37 8.32 -9.17
C ALA A 52 36.52 7.58 -7.81
N GLU A 53 37.74 7.18 -7.48
CA GLU A 53 38.06 6.52 -6.20
C GLU A 53 37.91 7.47 -5.01
N GLY A 54 38.28 8.74 -5.16
CA GLY A 54 38.09 9.79 -4.17
C GLY A 54 36.61 10.02 -3.88
N LEU A 55 35.76 10.06 -4.89
CA LEU A 55 34.31 10.18 -4.74
C LEU A 55 33.71 8.98 -4.02
N ILE A 56 34.12 7.75 -4.35
CA ILE A 56 33.68 6.53 -3.66
C ILE A 56 34.07 6.57 -2.17
N ARG A 57 35.30 7.00 -1.87
CA ARG A 57 35.79 7.14 -0.50
C ARG A 57 35.04 8.21 0.26
N LEU A 58 34.80 9.37 -0.36
CA LEU A 58 33.99 10.45 0.21
C LEU A 58 32.59 9.95 0.52
N ASP A 59 31.95 9.31 -0.45
CA ASP A 59 30.61 8.77 -0.27
C ASP A 59 30.56 7.72 0.84
N ARG A 60 31.52 6.82 0.91
CA ARG A 60 31.60 5.81 1.98
C ARG A 60 31.61 6.44 3.38
N ASN A 61 32.29 7.55 3.55
CA ASN A 61 32.55 8.17 4.86
C ASN A 61 31.52 9.26 5.23
N ARG A 62 30.78 9.80 4.28
CA ARG A 62 29.80 10.86 4.58
C ARG A 62 28.65 10.33 5.42
N LYS A 63 28.13 11.18 6.30
CA LYS A 63 26.94 10.93 7.12
C LYS A 63 25.66 11.32 6.35
N GLY A 64 24.52 10.78 6.78
CA GLY A 64 23.21 11.22 6.25
C GLY A 64 22.84 10.71 4.85
N LYS A 65 23.37 9.58 4.42
CA LYS A 65 23.10 8.94 3.12
C LYS A 65 21.69 8.36 3.02
N LYS A 66 20.68 9.15 3.14
CA LYS A 66 19.31 8.66 2.95
C LYS A 66 18.83 9.01 1.54
N LEU A 67 18.41 7.98 0.81
CA LEU A 67 17.61 8.18 -0.39
C LEU A 67 16.17 8.48 0.06
N SER A 68 15.77 9.73 -0.07
CA SER A 68 14.45 10.19 0.32
C SER A 68 13.65 10.60 -0.92
N ASN A 69 12.38 10.26 -0.96
CA ASN A 69 11.45 10.73 -1.98
C ASN A 69 11.22 12.25 -1.92
N GLN A 70 11.60 12.91 -0.83
CA GLN A 70 11.57 14.36 -0.72
C GLN A 70 12.73 15.01 -1.49
N ASP A 71 13.90 14.37 -1.50
CA ASP A 71 15.12 14.90 -2.10
C ASP A 71 15.34 14.43 -3.53
N TRP A 72 14.87 13.24 -3.87
CA TRP A 72 15.15 12.56 -5.13
C TRP A 72 13.90 12.25 -5.92
N VAL A 73 14.03 12.30 -7.25
CA VAL A 73 12.98 11.92 -8.20
C VAL A 73 13.60 11.22 -9.39
N SER A 74 12.88 10.25 -9.95
CA SER A 74 13.29 9.63 -11.22
C SER A 74 13.12 10.62 -12.36
N LYS A 75 14.14 10.74 -13.21
CA LYS A 75 14.09 11.59 -14.41
C LYS A 75 13.20 10.98 -15.50
N SER A 76 13.13 9.67 -15.60
CA SER A 76 12.34 8.96 -16.60
C SER A 76 10.91 8.65 -16.16
N ASP A 77 10.68 8.62 -14.83
CA ASP A 77 9.37 8.29 -14.23
C ASP A 77 9.23 9.03 -12.89
N SER A 78 8.69 10.24 -12.93
CA SER A 78 8.59 11.12 -11.76
C SER A 78 7.56 10.67 -10.72
N GLU A 79 6.63 9.79 -11.09
CA GLU A 79 5.58 9.27 -10.20
C GLU A 79 6.06 8.08 -9.39
N ALA A 80 7.00 7.28 -9.94
CA ALA A 80 7.59 6.16 -9.22
C ALA A 80 8.28 6.64 -7.93
N LYS A 81 8.11 5.89 -6.85
CA LYS A 81 8.66 6.21 -5.53
C LYS A 81 9.77 5.25 -5.12
N ILE A 82 10.78 5.79 -4.47
CA ILE A 82 11.84 5.00 -3.84
C ILE A 82 11.20 4.22 -2.70
N ALA A 83 11.16 2.90 -2.83
CA ALA A 83 10.58 1.99 -1.85
C ALA A 83 11.46 0.77 -1.62
N ARG A 84 11.36 0.20 -0.42
CA ARG A 84 12.01 -1.07 -0.10
C ARG A 84 11.09 -2.21 -0.50
N MET A 85 11.59 -3.10 -1.35
CA MET A 85 10.85 -4.27 -1.81
C MET A 85 10.90 -5.43 -0.82
N LYS A 86 10.11 -6.48 -1.06
CA LYS A 86 10.08 -7.70 -0.23
C LYS A 86 11.41 -8.46 -0.21
N ASP A 87 12.22 -8.34 -1.24
CA ASP A 87 13.59 -8.90 -1.33
C ASP A 87 14.60 -8.15 -0.45
N GLY A 88 14.19 -7.02 0.14
CA GLY A 88 15.04 -6.15 0.96
C GLY A 88 15.84 -5.12 0.17
N ALA A 89 15.80 -5.13 -1.16
CA ALA A 89 16.43 -4.12 -1.99
C ALA A 89 15.56 -2.86 -2.10
N THR A 90 16.18 -1.76 -2.53
CA THR A 90 15.49 -0.47 -2.73
C THR A 90 15.36 -0.20 -4.22
N HIS A 91 14.15 0.00 -4.68
CA HIS A 91 13.81 0.25 -6.08
C HIS A 91 12.91 1.48 -6.21
N LEU A 92 12.81 1.99 -7.44
CA LEU A 92 11.69 2.83 -7.83
C LEU A 92 10.50 1.93 -8.08
N ALA A 93 9.37 2.21 -7.45
CA ALA A 93 8.25 1.28 -7.44
C ALA A 93 6.89 1.98 -7.38
N TYR A 94 5.88 1.20 -7.70
CA TYR A 94 4.45 1.47 -7.53
C TYR A 94 3.82 0.45 -6.60
N LYS A 95 2.63 0.76 -6.13
CA LYS A 95 1.79 -0.14 -5.35
C LYS A 95 0.47 -0.37 -6.10
N PRO A 96 0.38 -1.36 -6.99
CA PRO A 96 -0.90 -1.83 -7.48
C PRO A 96 -1.69 -2.47 -6.33
N GLU A 97 -2.95 -2.06 -6.22
CA GLU A 97 -3.93 -2.60 -5.28
C GLU A 97 -5.19 -2.97 -6.07
N HIS A 98 -5.72 -4.15 -5.84
CA HIS A 98 -6.88 -4.64 -6.56
C HIS A 98 -7.93 -5.22 -5.63
N ALA A 99 -9.19 -5.08 -6.05
CA ALA A 99 -10.34 -5.67 -5.42
C ALA A 99 -10.93 -6.72 -6.36
N VAL A 100 -11.10 -7.94 -5.87
CA VAL A 100 -11.52 -9.09 -6.66
C VAL A 100 -12.76 -9.71 -6.05
N ASP A 101 -13.75 -10.00 -6.86
CA ASP A 101 -14.90 -10.82 -6.47
C ASP A 101 -14.45 -12.25 -6.22
N LEU A 102 -14.52 -12.70 -4.97
CA LEU A 102 -14.03 -14.01 -4.56
C LEU A 102 -14.90 -15.17 -5.07
N ASP A 103 -16.10 -14.91 -5.51
CA ASP A 103 -17.01 -15.94 -6.02
C ASP A 103 -16.77 -16.24 -7.49
N THR A 104 -16.27 -15.27 -8.24
CA THR A 104 -16.08 -15.38 -9.70
C THR A 104 -14.65 -15.19 -10.15
N GLY A 105 -13.78 -14.57 -9.34
CA GLY A 105 -12.42 -14.16 -9.70
C GLY A 105 -12.37 -12.89 -10.56
N ALA A 106 -13.51 -12.21 -10.76
CA ALA A 106 -13.55 -10.99 -11.54
C ALA A 106 -12.91 -9.81 -10.78
N VAL A 107 -12.11 -9.01 -11.45
CA VAL A 107 -11.52 -7.80 -10.89
C VAL A 107 -12.56 -6.68 -10.87
N ALA A 108 -12.99 -6.28 -9.68
CA ALA A 108 -13.93 -5.18 -9.47
C ALA A 108 -13.25 -3.81 -9.45
N ALA A 109 -12.00 -3.74 -9.00
CA ALA A 109 -11.18 -2.54 -9.07
C ALA A 109 -9.70 -2.88 -9.18
N ALA A 110 -8.95 -2.01 -9.88
CA ALA A 110 -7.50 -2.02 -9.92
C ALA A 110 -7.02 -0.57 -9.83
N GLU A 111 -6.31 -0.26 -8.76
CA GLU A 111 -5.76 1.08 -8.49
C GLU A 111 -4.26 1.04 -8.43
N LEU A 112 -3.62 2.10 -8.91
CA LEU A 112 -2.19 2.29 -8.80
C LEU A 112 -1.90 3.40 -7.79
N HIS A 113 -1.16 3.06 -6.75
CA HIS A 113 -0.81 3.99 -5.67
C HIS A 113 0.70 4.20 -5.60
N PRO A 114 1.15 5.30 -4.99
CA PRO A 114 2.55 5.48 -4.63
C PRO A 114 3.04 4.33 -3.73
N ALA A 115 4.21 3.74 -4.05
CA ALA A 115 4.74 2.57 -3.34
C ALA A 115 5.01 2.79 -1.84
N VAL A 116 5.02 4.05 -1.39
CA VAL A 116 5.27 4.44 0.00
C VAL A 116 4.01 4.59 0.84
N GLU A 117 2.84 4.52 0.21
CA GLU A 117 1.55 4.60 0.92
C GLU A 117 1.20 3.26 1.56
N GLY A 118 0.79 3.32 2.83
CA GLY A 118 0.38 2.13 3.57
C GLY A 118 -1.00 1.61 3.13
N ASP A 119 -1.25 0.32 3.34
CA ASP A 119 -2.52 -0.34 2.96
C ASP A 119 -3.75 0.34 3.57
N THR A 120 -3.64 0.78 4.81
CA THR A 120 -4.72 1.51 5.50
C THR A 120 -5.04 2.87 4.88
N THR A 121 -4.13 3.46 4.10
CA THR A 121 -4.31 4.75 3.44
C THR A 121 -4.96 4.59 2.07
N THR A 122 -4.57 3.56 1.32
CA THR A 122 -5.01 3.33 -0.07
C THR A 122 -6.35 2.59 -0.15
N PHE A 123 -6.65 1.77 0.84
CA PHE A 123 -7.79 0.87 0.89
C PHE A 123 -9.14 1.54 0.57
N GLY A 124 -9.41 2.69 1.18
CA GLY A 124 -10.67 3.40 0.97
C GLY A 124 -10.92 3.80 -0.48
N LYS A 125 -9.87 4.18 -1.21
CA LYS A 125 -9.97 4.54 -2.62
C LYS A 125 -10.26 3.30 -3.46
N THR A 126 -9.51 2.22 -3.27
CA THR A 126 -9.70 0.97 -4.03
C THR A 126 -11.09 0.37 -3.78
N LEU A 127 -11.57 0.39 -2.53
CA LEU A 127 -12.89 -0.09 -2.18
C LEU A 127 -14.00 0.79 -2.78
N GLY A 128 -13.81 2.11 -2.80
CA GLY A 128 -14.73 3.04 -3.46
C GLY A 128 -14.82 2.84 -4.97
N THR A 129 -13.71 2.55 -5.64
CA THR A 129 -13.70 2.19 -7.07
C THR A 129 -14.42 0.86 -7.31
N ALA A 130 -14.22 -0.14 -6.44
CA ALA A 130 -14.95 -1.40 -6.53
C ALA A 130 -16.47 -1.20 -6.35
N GLU A 131 -16.89 -0.36 -5.39
CA GLU A 131 -18.27 0.00 -5.17
C GLU A 131 -18.90 0.68 -6.40
N ALA A 132 -18.17 1.63 -7.02
CA ALA A 132 -18.62 2.29 -8.23
C ALA A 132 -18.78 1.31 -9.41
N SER A 133 -17.85 0.35 -9.56
CA SER A 133 -17.94 -0.70 -10.58
C SER A 133 -19.13 -1.63 -10.37
N LEU A 134 -19.36 -2.06 -9.14
CA LEU A 134 -20.51 -2.90 -8.79
C LEU A 134 -21.84 -2.16 -9.03
N LYS A 135 -21.89 -0.88 -8.69
CA LYS A 135 -23.08 -0.04 -8.95
C LYS A 135 -23.38 0.08 -10.44
N ALA A 136 -22.36 0.21 -11.29
CA ALA A 136 -22.52 0.26 -12.74
C ALA A 136 -23.07 -1.04 -13.35
N LEU A 137 -22.99 -2.15 -12.61
CA LEU A 137 -23.52 -3.47 -12.96
C LEU A 137 -24.87 -3.77 -12.28
N ASP A 138 -25.52 -2.78 -11.66
CA ASP A 138 -26.74 -2.95 -10.85
C ASP A 138 -26.57 -3.90 -9.64
N LEU A 139 -25.32 -4.05 -9.15
CA LEU A 139 -24.96 -4.87 -8.00
C LEU A 139 -24.61 -4.02 -6.77
N ALA A 140 -25.17 -2.81 -6.67
CA ALA A 140 -24.90 -1.90 -5.57
C ALA A 140 -25.28 -2.52 -4.22
N GLN A 141 -24.33 -2.49 -3.31
CA GLN A 141 -24.55 -2.92 -1.94
C GLN A 141 -25.12 -1.78 -1.10
N THR A 142 -25.93 -2.10 -0.12
CA THR A 142 -26.51 -1.11 0.80
C THR A 142 -26.14 -1.46 2.25
N VAL A 143 -26.44 -0.54 3.18
CA VAL A 143 -26.22 -0.80 4.61
C VAL A 143 -27.09 -1.96 5.11
N GLU A 144 -28.27 -2.17 4.50
CA GLU A 144 -29.20 -3.26 4.81
C GLU A 144 -28.74 -4.58 4.17
N ASN A 145 -28.20 -4.51 2.95
CA ASN A 145 -27.65 -5.66 2.23
C ASN A 145 -26.16 -5.48 1.96
N ARG A 146 -25.36 -5.74 2.99
CA ARG A 146 -23.90 -5.51 2.97
C ARG A 146 -23.16 -6.69 2.34
N ALA A 147 -22.23 -6.39 1.44
CA ALA A 147 -21.22 -7.34 0.99
C ALA A 147 -20.11 -7.55 2.01
N GLU A 148 -19.40 -8.66 1.90
CA GLU A 148 -18.22 -8.96 2.70
C GLU A 148 -16.95 -8.37 2.05
N CYS A 149 -16.13 -7.71 2.85
CA CYS A 149 -14.83 -7.22 2.42
C CYS A 149 -13.72 -7.93 3.22
N MET A 150 -12.80 -8.59 2.51
CA MET A 150 -11.75 -9.42 3.08
C MET A 150 -10.38 -8.91 2.74
N THR A 151 -9.57 -8.67 3.77
CA THR A 151 -8.19 -8.22 3.60
C THR A 151 -7.27 -8.87 4.63
N ASP A 152 -5.99 -8.77 4.40
CA ASP A 152 -4.99 -9.20 5.34
C ASP A 152 -4.83 -8.23 6.54
N LYS A 153 -3.86 -8.50 7.42
CA LYS A 153 -3.60 -7.70 8.63
C LYS A 153 -2.99 -6.33 8.33
N GLY A 154 -2.44 -6.09 7.14
CA GLY A 154 -1.88 -4.81 6.72
C GLY A 154 -2.94 -3.71 6.67
N TYR A 155 -4.17 -4.09 6.39
CA TYR A 155 -5.33 -3.19 6.33
C TYR A 155 -5.98 -2.92 7.69
N HIS A 156 -5.52 -3.57 8.76
CA HIS A 156 -6.17 -3.48 10.06
C HIS A 156 -5.81 -2.19 10.80
N ALA A 157 -6.69 -1.21 10.74
CA ALA A 157 -6.63 0.00 11.57
C ALA A 157 -7.98 0.31 12.20
N ARG A 158 -7.97 0.92 13.40
CA ARG A 158 -9.21 1.33 14.10
C ARG A 158 -10.02 2.32 13.27
N ALA A 159 -9.36 3.28 12.64
CA ALA A 159 -9.99 4.26 11.76
C ALA A 159 -10.70 3.56 10.60
N VAL A 160 -10.01 2.69 9.85
CA VAL A 160 -10.57 1.92 8.75
C VAL A 160 -11.81 1.12 9.18
N LEU A 161 -11.72 0.38 10.29
CA LEU A 161 -12.85 -0.40 10.79
C LEU A 161 -14.03 0.47 11.22
N LYS A 162 -13.76 1.63 11.81
CA LYS A 162 -14.78 2.59 12.24
C LYS A 162 -15.49 3.21 11.04
N ASP A 163 -14.74 3.60 10.01
CA ASP A 163 -15.29 4.20 8.79
C ASP A 163 -16.19 3.20 8.04
N LEU A 164 -15.79 1.91 8.03
CA LEU A 164 -16.56 0.85 7.38
C LEU A 164 -17.71 0.29 8.22
N ASP A 165 -17.83 0.59 9.50
CA ASP A 165 -18.89 0.01 10.36
C ASP A 165 -20.30 0.42 9.93
N ASN A 166 -20.46 1.61 9.33
CA ASN A 166 -21.71 2.12 8.79
C ASN A 166 -21.73 2.17 7.25
N SER A 167 -20.85 1.46 6.59
CA SER A 167 -20.74 1.37 5.13
C SER A 167 -21.47 0.13 4.59
N PRO A 168 -21.61 -0.02 3.26
CA PRO A 168 -22.14 -1.23 2.64
C PRO A 168 -21.27 -2.49 2.81
N TRP A 169 -20.22 -2.41 3.62
CA TRP A 169 -19.24 -3.48 3.77
C TRP A 169 -19.24 -4.13 5.15
N LYS A 170 -19.31 -5.45 5.19
CA LYS A 170 -19.04 -6.27 6.37
C LYS A 170 -17.55 -6.62 6.38
N THR A 171 -16.77 -5.97 7.22
CA THR A 171 -15.33 -6.20 7.28
C THR A 171 -14.97 -7.58 7.83
N ARG A 172 -14.03 -8.26 7.18
CA ARG A 172 -13.30 -9.44 7.65
C ARG A 172 -11.80 -9.19 7.48
N ILE A 173 -11.28 -8.23 8.21
CA ILE A 173 -9.88 -7.81 8.17
C ILE A 173 -9.12 -8.57 9.24
N SER A 174 -8.08 -9.34 8.82
CA SER A 174 -7.25 -10.09 9.76
C SER A 174 -6.63 -9.18 10.81
N GLU A 175 -6.62 -9.59 12.07
CA GLU A 175 -6.06 -8.80 13.16
C GLU A 175 -4.57 -9.15 13.38
N PRO A 176 -3.67 -8.15 13.50
CA PRO A 176 -2.29 -8.42 13.90
C PRO A 176 -2.25 -8.95 15.34
N LYS A 177 -1.25 -9.77 15.66
CA LYS A 177 -1.04 -10.23 17.04
C LYS A 177 -0.89 -9.02 17.96
N GLN A 178 -1.78 -8.87 18.91
CA GLN A 178 -1.70 -7.80 19.90
C GLN A 178 -0.69 -8.16 21.00
N THR A 179 0.27 -7.27 21.20
CA THR A 179 1.25 -7.39 22.30
C THR A 179 0.85 -6.61 23.53
N ASN A 180 -0.10 -5.67 23.42
CA ASN A 180 -0.53 -4.79 24.50
C ASN A 180 -2.05 -4.70 24.60
N PHE A 181 -2.58 -4.41 25.80
CA PHE A 181 -4.00 -4.15 26.00
C PHE A 181 -4.45 -2.88 25.26
N SER A 182 -5.49 -3.02 24.47
CA SER A 182 -6.11 -1.88 23.77
C SER A 182 -6.83 -0.98 24.77
N ARG A 183 -6.46 0.30 24.80
CA ARG A 183 -7.19 1.32 25.56
C ARG A 183 -8.19 2.00 24.61
N TRP A 184 -9.47 1.94 24.98
CA TRP A 184 -10.58 2.47 24.18
C TRP A 184 -11.10 3.82 24.69
N ARG A 185 -10.30 4.59 25.40
CA ARG A 185 -10.73 5.82 26.05
C ARG A 185 -11.44 6.73 25.03
N GLY A 186 -12.76 6.93 25.20
CA GLY A 186 -13.57 7.87 24.44
C GLY A 186 -13.88 7.48 22.98
N ASP A 187 -13.51 6.28 22.50
CA ASP A 187 -13.81 5.84 21.12
C ASP A 187 -14.62 4.53 21.12
N GLU A 188 -15.85 4.62 21.58
CA GLU A 188 -16.78 3.49 21.61
C GLU A 188 -17.18 3.01 20.21
N ALA A 189 -17.19 3.90 19.22
CA ALA A 189 -17.46 3.55 17.82
C ALA A 189 -16.36 2.63 17.26
N ALA A 190 -15.08 2.95 17.46
CA ALA A 190 -13.99 2.08 17.05
C ALA A 190 -13.98 0.75 17.84
N ARG A 191 -14.31 0.79 19.13
CA ARG A 191 -14.46 -0.44 19.95
C ARG A 191 -15.52 -1.37 19.37
N ARG A 192 -16.70 -0.84 19.03
CA ARG A 192 -17.79 -1.58 18.41
C ARG A 192 -17.34 -2.17 17.06
N ALA A 193 -16.77 -1.36 16.19
CA ALA A 193 -16.32 -1.78 14.86
C ALA A 193 -15.28 -2.92 14.92
N VAL A 194 -14.26 -2.80 15.77
CA VAL A 194 -13.26 -3.86 15.99
C VAL A 194 -13.91 -5.11 16.58
N THR A 195 -14.83 -4.98 17.54
CA THR A 195 -15.53 -6.12 18.11
C THR A 195 -16.39 -6.84 17.05
N ASN A 196 -17.09 -6.10 16.23
CA ASN A 196 -17.89 -6.64 15.11
C ASN A 196 -17.01 -7.41 14.12
N ASN A 197 -15.85 -6.84 13.73
CA ASN A 197 -14.89 -7.52 12.88
C ASN A 197 -14.37 -8.83 13.51
N ARG A 198 -14.02 -8.83 14.80
CA ARG A 198 -13.57 -10.02 15.54
C ARG A 198 -14.62 -11.13 15.58
N VAL A 199 -15.88 -10.78 15.80
CA VAL A 199 -16.99 -11.74 15.79
C VAL A 199 -17.11 -12.39 14.43
N ARG A 200 -17.07 -11.59 13.35
CA ARG A 200 -17.13 -12.08 11.96
C ARG A 200 -15.94 -12.99 11.60
N LEU A 201 -14.74 -12.70 12.10
CA LEU A 201 -13.54 -13.51 11.86
C LEU A 201 -13.60 -14.91 12.52
N LYS A 202 -14.35 -15.07 13.60
CA LYS A 202 -14.49 -16.37 14.31
C LYS A 202 -15.40 -17.36 13.60
N SER A 203 -16.17 -16.93 12.60
CA SER A 203 -17.11 -17.79 11.89
C SER A 203 -16.41 -18.80 10.97
N GLY A 204 -17.01 -19.97 10.75
CA GLY A 204 -16.53 -20.96 9.78
C GLY A 204 -16.48 -20.40 8.34
N VAL A 205 -17.40 -19.53 8.00
CA VAL A 205 -17.47 -18.83 6.71
C VAL A 205 -16.21 -17.98 6.48
N ALA A 206 -15.68 -17.32 7.53
CA ALA A 206 -14.46 -16.54 7.41
C ALA A 206 -13.27 -17.39 6.94
N ARG A 207 -13.08 -18.58 7.51
CA ARG A 207 -11.97 -19.47 7.14
C ARG A 207 -12.00 -19.90 5.69
N ALA A 208 -13.19 -20.27 5.18
CA ALA A 208 -13.37 -20.62 3.78
C ALA A 208 -13.08 -19.43 2.85
N ALA A 209 -13.54 -18.26 3.21
CA ALA A 209 -13.36 -17.04 2.44
C ALA A 209 -11.91 -16.54 2.42
N PHE A 210 -11.16 -16.67 3.52
CA PHE A 210 -9.71 -16.37 3.52
C PHE A 210 -8.91 -17.37 2.68
N LYS A 211 -9.35 -18.63 2.61
CA LYS A 211 -8.74 -19.60 1.69
C LYS A 211 -8.95 -19.19 0.24
N LEU A 212 -10.17 -18.82 -0.14
CA LEU A 212 -10.45 -18.30 -1.49
C LEU A 212 -9.64 -17.04 -1.81
N ARG A 213 -9.53 -16.10 -0.83
CA ARG A 213 -8.72 -14.91 -1.01
C ARG A 213 -7.27 -15.27 -1.32
N ALA A 214 -6.66 -16.18 -0.58
CA ALA A 214 -5.29 -16.61 -0.82
C ALA A 214 -5.11 -17.32 -2.18
N GLU A 215 -6.14 -17.99 -2.70
CA GLU A 215 -6.08 -18.66 -4.00
C GLU A 215 -6.31 -17.71 -5.20
N ILE A 216 -7.08 -16.63 -5.00
CA ILE A 216 -7.56 -15.78 -6.11
C ILE A 216 -6.85 -14.44 -6.15
N VAL A 217 -6.46 -13.90 -5.00
CA VAL A 217 -5.97 -12.51 -4.87
C VAL A 217 -4.46 -12.45 -4.62
N GLU A 218 -3.84 -13.46 -3.99
CA GLU A 218 -2.40 -13.58 -3.74
C GLU A 218 -1.70 -14.39 -4.84
#